data_963ea73ff21af0118d5296594bfebe38
#
_entry.id   963ea73ff21af0118d5296594bfebe38
#
_cell.length_a   1.000
_cell.length_b   1.000
_cell.length_c   1.000
_cell.angle_alpha   90.00
_cell.angle_beta   90.00
_cell.angle_gamma   90.00
#
_symmetry.space_group_name_H-M   'P 1'
#
loop_
_entity.id
_entity.type
_entity.pdbx_description
1 polymer ?
#
loop_
_entity_poly.entity_id
_entity_poly.type
_entity_poly.pdbx_seq_one_letter_code
_entity_poly.pdbx_strand_id
1 'polypeptide(L)'
;MLLTLDLGNTSLFIGVCDDGKVIDTYRTSTNIHKSSDEYVIIFKDLLGDYINKIDGVICSSVVPCLNYTIKEAIKRLFKIDALFVGPGLKTGLPIRIDTPNELGSDLVCDCVGALNKYGNSTIVVDLGTATKILVIDKNGAFVGGTISSGLKISIEALAGKTQNLTETSLEMPNNIIGKNTRDCINSGTVIGTKLMIEAICKQMEEEIGYPLKRVVTGGYANVIDNFTDFIYDFNLIHHGLYVIYLKNQGGKEHE
;
A
#
# COMPACT_ATOMS: atom_id res chain seq x y z
N MET A 1 0.67 -3.60 -21.82
CA MET A 1 0.98 -2.97 -20.50
C MET A 1 -0.17 -3.18 -19.52
N LEU A 2 0.13 -3.41 -18.25
CA LEU A 2 -0.87 -3.59 -17.20
C LEU A 2 -1.05 -2.30 -16.39
N LEU A 3 -2.29 -1.88 -16.20
CA LEU A 3 -2.66 -0.83 -15.24
C LEU A 3 -2.97 -1.47 -13.88
N THR A 4 -2.25 -1.05 -12.86
CA THR A 4 -2.44 -1.50 -11.49
C THR A 4 -2.99 -0.35 -10.65
N LEU A 5 -4.07 -0.60 -9.91
CA LEU A 5 -4.76 0.40 -9.11
C LEU A 5 -4.81 -0.05 -7.65
N ASP A 6 -4.40 0.83 -6.75
CA ASP A 6 -4.65 0.68 -5.32
C ASP A 6 -5.59 1.78 -4.86
N LEU A 7 -6.85 1.42 -4.63
CA LEU A 7 -7.91 2.32 -4.21
C LEU A 7 -8.01 2.33 -2.69
N GLY A 8 -7.24 3.21 -2.07
CA GLY A 8 -7.24 3.47 -0.64
C GLY A 8 -8.27 4.53 -0.23
N ASN A 9 -8.53 4.65 1.08
CA ASN A 9 -9.48 5.63 1.63
C ASN A 9 -9.07 7.09 1.36
N THR A 10 -7.78 7.37 1.29
CA THR A 10 -7.26 8.74 1.12
C THR A 10 -6.83 9.02 -0.31
N SER A 11 -6.26 8.04 -1.01
CA SER A 11 -5.73 8.21 -2.36
C SER A 11 -5.92 6.97 -3.21
N LEU A 12 -6.10 7.19 -4.51
CA LEU A 12 -5.97 6.20 -5.56
C LEU A 12 -4.52 6.25 -6.08
N PHE A 13 -3.77 5.18 -5.86
CA PHE A 13 -2.40 5.03 -6.35
C PHE A 13 -2.43 4.17 -7.61
N ILE A 14 -1.88 4.69 -8.69
CA ILE A 14 -1.96 4.15 -10.05
C ILE A 14 -0.55 3.77 -10.47
N GLY A 15 -0.36 2.56 -10.99
CA GLY A 15 0.89 2.11 -11.56
C GLY A 15 0.70 1.63 -13.00
N VAL A 16 1.65 1.97 -13.86
CA VAL A 16 1.76 1.42 -15.21
C VAL A 16 2.89 0.40 -15.20
N CYS A 17 2.56 -0.85 -15.50
CA CYS A 17 3.53 -1.94 -15.49
C CYS A 17 3.77 -2.46 -16.91
N ASP A 18 5.03 -2.69 -17.25
CA ASP A 18 5.45 -3.30 -18.48
C ASP A 18 6.50 -4.38 -18.19
N ASP A 19 6.29 -5.58 -18.68
CA ASP A 19 7.16 -6.75 -18.48
C ASP A 19 7.67 -6.91 -17.03
N GLY A 20 6.74 -6.85 -16.07
CA GLY A 20 7.03 -7.03 -14.63
C GLY A 20 7.64 -5.82 -13.92
N LYS A 21 7.89 -4.73 -14.63
CA LYS A 21 8.44 -3.51 -14.05
C LYS A 21 7.38 -2.42 -13.97
N VAL A 22 7.34 -1.72 -12.86
CA VAL A 22 6.56 -0.48 -12.72
C VAL A 22 7.35 0.62 -13.41
N ILE A 23 6.84 1.12 -14.54
CA ILE A 23 7.52 2.13 -15.38
C ILE A 23 7.09 3.55 -15.06
N ASP A 24 5.87 3.71 -14.54
CA ASP A 24 5.38 5.01 -14.11
C ASP A 24 4.34 4.87 -13.00
N THR A 25 4.18 5.90 -12.17
CA THR A 25 3.19 5.92 -11.09
C THR A 25 2.55 7.29 -10.96
N TYR A 26 1.25 7.30 -10.63
CA TYR A 26 0.49 8.50 -10.38
C TYR A 26 -0.32 8.36 -9.10
N ARG A 27 -0.67 9.47 -8.47
CA ARG A 27 -1.51 9.49 -7.29
C ARG A 27 -2.53 10.61 -7.38
N THR A 28 -3.79 10.28 -7.08
CA THR A 28 -4.86 11.27 -6.94
C THR A 28 -5.64 11.00 -5.66
N SER A 29 -6.32 12.02 -5.15
CA SER A 29 -7.16 11.85 -3.95
C SER A 29 -8.36 10.94 -4.25
N THR A 30 -8.69 10.06 -3.32
CA THR A 30 -9.95 9.31 -3.35
C THR A 30 -11.11 10.25 -3.03
N ASN A 31 -12.12 10.25 -3.90
CA ASN A 31 -13.32 11.05 -3.68
C ASN A 31 -14.56 10.20 -4.01
N ILE A 32 -15.33 9.86 -2.97
CA ILE A 32 -16.52 8.99 -3.08
C ILE A 32 -17.71 9.64 -3.82
N HIS A 33 -17.66 10.94 -4.05
CA HIS A 33 -18.70 11.70 -4.76
C HIS A 33 -18.46 11.84 -6.25
N LYS A 34 -17.28 11.40 -6.75
CA LYS A 34 -16.97 11.45 -8.18
C LYS A 34 -17.71 10.37 -8.95
N SER A 35 -18.22 10.75 -10.10
CA SER A 35 -18.83 9.86 -11.09
C SER A 35 -17.77 9.06 -11.88
N SER A 36 -18.23 8.03 -12.60
CA SER A 36 -17.36 7.28 -13.51
C SER A 36 -16.77 8.17 -14.62
N ASP A 37 -17.51 9.15 -15.09
CA ASP A 37 -17.03 10.06 -16.14
C ASP A 37 -15.89 10.97 -15.63
N GLU A 38 -15.97 11.45 -14.39
CA GLU A 38 -14.87 12.21 -13.78
C GLU A 38 -13.61 11.36 -13.60
N TYR A 39 -13.73 10.07 -13.22
CA TYR A 39 -12.59 9.15 -13.17
C TYR A 39 -12.03 8.87 -14.58
N VAL A 40 -12.86 8.79 -15.63
CA VAL A 40 -12.39 8.70 -17.03
C VAL A 40 -11.52 9.90 -17.40
N ILE A 41 -11.92 11.10 -17.01
CA ILE A 41 -11.15 12.33 -17.25
C ILE A 41 -9.81 12.26 -16.51
N ILE A 42 -9.82 11.88 -15.22
CA ILE A 42 -8.61 11.72 -14.41
C ILE A 42 -7.65 10.71 -15.03
N PHE A 43 -8.14 9.54 -15.43
CA PHE A 43 -7.30 8.52 -16.08
C PHE A 43 -6.74 9.01 -17.40
N LYS A 44 -7.51 9.72 -18.22
CA LYS A 44 -7.03 10.30 -19.48
C LYS A 44 -5.92 11.30 -19.26
N ASP A 45 -6.09 12.18 -18.29
CA ASP A 45 -5.12 13.23 -17.98
C ASP A 45 -3.80 12.66 -17.43
N LEU A 46 -3.90 11.73 -16.48
CA LEU A 46 -2.73 11.15 -15.83
C LEU A 46 -1.97 10.16 -16.73
N LEU A 47 -2.66 9.34 -17.51
CA LEU A 47 -2.05 8.26 -18.26
C LEU A 47 -1.54 8.69 -19.65
N GLY A 48 -2.10 9.74 -20.22
CA GLY A 48 -1.61 10.28 -21.49
C GLY A 48 -1.41 9.20 -22.58
N ASP A 49 -0.18 9.07 -23.05
CA ASP A 49 0.18 8.14 -24.13
C ASP A 49 0.10 6.66 -23.75
N TYR A 50 -0.05 6.32 -22.47
CA TYR A 50 -0.21 4.93 -22.03
C TYR A 50 -1.59 4.37 -22.33
N ILE A 51 -2.63 5.20 -22.49
CA ILE A 51 -4.02 4.77 -22.66
C ILE A 51 -4.17 3.71 -23.74
N ASN A 52 -3.56 3.90 -24.90
CA ASN A 52 -3.66 2.99 -26.03
C ASN A 52 -2.77 1.75 -25.91
N LYS A 53 -1.96 1.66 -24.86
CA LYS A 53 -1.03 0.55 -24.61
C LYS A 53 -1.48 -0.36 -23.47
N ILE A 54 -2.52 0.05 -22.71
CA ILE A 54 -3.09 -0.75 -21.62
C ILE A 54 -3.96 -1.85 -22.20
N ASP A 55 -3.62 -3.10 -21.89
CA ASP A 55 -4.32 -4.33 -22.30
C ASP A 55 -4.88 -5.14 -21.12
N GLY A 56 -4.61 -4.71 -19.89
CA GLY A 56 -5.14 -5.32 -18.69
C GLY A 56 -5.25 -4.31 -17.53
N VAL A 57 -6.18 -4.57 -16.61
CA VAL A 57 -6.36 -3.74 -15.41
C VAL A 57 -6.63 -4.62 -14.21
N ILE A 58 -5.91 -4.35 -13.10
CA ILE A 58 -6.17 -4.98 -11.80
C ILE A 58 -6.24 -3.91 -10.71
N CYS A 59 -7.16 -4.09 -9.77
CA CYS A 59 -7.43 -3.15 -8.69
C CYS A 59 -7.44 -3.84 -7.33
N SER A 60 -6.65 -3.34 -6.38
CA SER A 60 -6.89 -3.49 -4.95
C SER A 60 -7.84 -2.40 -4.49
N SER A 61 -8.82 -2.70 -3.66
CA SER A 61 -9.76 -1.71 -3.15
C SER A 61 -10.16 -1.97 -1.71
N VAL A 62 -10.03 -0.96 -0.88
CA VAL A 62 -10.57 -0.88 0.48
C VAL A 62 -11.70 0.16 0.56
N VAL A 63 -12.28 0.57 -0.58
CA VAL A 63 -13.38 1.53 -0.71
C VAL A 63 -14.52 0.90 -1.54
N PRO A 64 -15.30 -0.03 -0.98
CA PRO A 64 -16.31 -0.80 -1.74
C PRO A 64 -17.31 0.04 -2.49
N CYS A 65 -17.71 1.20 -1.95
CA CYS A 65 -18.68 2.10 -2.57
C CYS A 65 -18.20 2.68 -3.92
N LEU A 66 -16.88 2.74 -4.17
CA LEU A 66 -16.31 3.20 -5.42
C LEU A 66 -16.03 2.08 -6.43
N ASN A 67 -16.13 0.82 -6.03
CA ASN A 67 -15.75 -0.30 -6.92
C ASN A 67 -16.54 -0.29 -8.24
N TYR A 68 -17.84 -0.04 -8.18
CA TYR A 68 -18.68 0.05 -9.37
C TYR A 68 -18.26 1.24 -10.25
N THR A 69 -18.07 2.41 -9.66
CA THR A 69 -17.65 3.64 -10.35
C THR A 69 -16.32 3.46 -11.10
N ILE A 70 -15.33 2.85 -10.43
CA ILE A 70 -14.03 2.58 -11.04
C ILE A 70 -14.14 1.51 -12.15
N LYS A 71 -14.91 0.43 -11.95
CA LYS A 71 -15.16 -0.57 -12.99
C LYS A 71 -15.75 0.05 -14.26
N GLU A 72 -16.78 0.90 -14.10
CA GLU A 72 -17.42 1.59 -15.21
C GLU A 72 -16.45 2.55 -15.92
N ALA A 73 -15.65 3.30 -15.17
CA ALA A 73 -14.65 4.20 -15.76
C ALA A 73 -13.62 3.44 -16.60
N ILE A 74 -13.10 2.32 -16.07
CA ILE A 74 -12.15 1.45 -16.77
C ILE A 74 -12.80 0.85 -18.03
N LYS A 75 -14.02 0.31 -17.90
CA LYS A 75 -14.75 -0.30 -19.04
C LYS A 75 -15.00 0.72 -20.16
N ARG A 76 -15.38 1.95 -19.81
CA ARG A 76 -15.59 3.02 -20.78
C ARG A 76 -14.33 3.44 -21.51
N LEU A 77 -13.22 3.59 -20.74
CA LEU A 77 -11.96 4.11 -21.28
C LEU A 77 -11.19 3.05 -22.08
N PHE A 78 -11.00 1.86 -21.50
CA PHE A 78 -10.11 0.83 -22.06
C PHE A 78 -10.85 -0.30 -22.78
N LYS A 79 -12.18 -0.42 -22.64
CA LYS A 79 -12.97 -1.56 -23.11
C LYS A 79 -12.57 -2.91 -22.48
N ILE A 80 -11.99 -2.88 -21.31
CA ILE A 80 -11.47 -4.00 -20.53
C ILE A 80 -12.29 -4.15 -19.25
N ASP A 81 -12.50 -5.39 -18.81
CA ASP A 81 -13.05 -5.70 -17.51
C ASP A 81 -11.90 -5.80 -16.50
N ALA A 82 -11.90 -4.89 -15.50
CA ALA A 82 -10.87 -4.88 -14.47
C ALA A 82 -11.03 -6.08 -13.51
N LEU A 83 -9.91 -6.72 -13.15
CA LEU A 83 -9.87 -7.66 -12.03
C LEU A 83 -9.85 -6.87 -10.72
N PHE A 84 -10.65 -7.29 -9.73
CA PHE A 84 -10.60 -6.73 -8.38
C PHE A 84 -10.09 -7.79 -7.41
N VAL A 85 -9.04 -7.45 -6.66
CA VAL A 85 -8.45 -8.37 -5.68
C VAL A 85 -9.46 -8.65 -4.58
N GLY A 86 -9.75 -9.94 -4.36
CA GLY A 86 -10.76 -10.38 -3.40
C GLY A 86 -10.96 -11.89 -3.44
N PRO A 87 -12.00 -12.39 -2.76
CA PRO A 87 -12.32 -13.81 -2.73
C PRO A 87 -12.47 -14.38 -4.15
N GLY A 88 -11.85 -15.54 -4.39
CA GLY A 88 -11.88 -16.24 -5.67
C GLY A 88 -10.70 -15.97 -6.59
N LEU A 89 -9.90 -14.93 -6.37
CA LEU A 89 -8.64 -14.74 -7.10
C LEU A 89 -7.48 -15.56 -6.51
N LYS A 90 -6.67 -16.12 -7.39
CA LYS A 90 -5.45 -16.84 -7.02
C LYS A 90 -4.35 -15.84 -6.69
N THR A 91 -4.07 -15.64 -5.41
CA THR A 91 -2.98 -14.76 -4.96
C THR A 91 -1.64 -15.50 -4.85
N GLY A 92 -1.68 -16.78 -4.52
CA GLY A 92 -0.50 -17.58 -4.20
C GLY A 92 0.08 -17.29 -2.82
N LEU A 93 -0.62 -16.51 -1.99
CA LEU A 93 -0.28 -16.23 -0.61
C LEU A 93 -1.13 -17.11 0.32
N PRO A 94 -0.55 -18.09 1.03
CA PRO A 94 -1.25 -18.77 2.11
C PRO A 94 -1.54 -17.77 3.25
N ILE A 95 -2.77 -17.73 3.74
CA ILE A 95 -3.20 -16.85 4.82
C ILE A 95 -3.49 -17.71 6.04
N ARG A 96 -2.79 -17.49 7.15
CA ARG A 96 -2.89 -18.26 8.40
C ARG A 96 -3.21 -17.35 9.57
N ILE A 97 -4.37 -16.72 9.52
CA ILE A 97 -4.95 -15.90 10.59
C ILE A 97 -6.34 -16.42 10.94
N ASP A 98 -6.89 -15.99 12.07
CA ASP A 98 -8.19 -16.48 12.57
C ASP A 98 -9.34 -16.14 11.61
N THR A 99 -9.33 -14.97 11.00
CA THR A 99 -10.36 -14.47 10.09
C THR A 99 -9.80 -14.04 8.73
N PRO A 100 -9.44 -14.98 7.83
CA PRO A 100 -8.81 -14.66 6.54
C PRO A 100 -9.61 -13.70 5.66
N ASN A 101 -10.94 -13.71 5.77
CA ASN A 101 -11.84 -12.87 4.97
C ASN A 101 -11.82 -11.38 5.38
N GLU A 102 -11.26 -11.05 6.55
CA GLU A 102 -11.11 -9.67 7.02
C GLU A 102 -9.82 -9.01 6.54
N LEU A 103 -8.92 -9.79 5.92
CA LEU A 103 -7.67 -9.25 5.40
C LEU A 103 -7.93 -8.34 4.20
N GLY A 104 -7.56 -7.07 4.32
CA GLY A 104 -7.70 -6.08 3.26
C GLY A 104 -6.93 -6.46 2.00
N SER A 105 -7.48 -6.15 0.84
CA SER A 105 -6.85 -6.46 -0.45
C SER A 105 -5.50 -5.78 -0.63
N ASP A 106 -5.32 -4.59 -0.07
CA ASP A 106 -4.05 -3.86 -0.03
C ASP A 106 -2.96 -4.67 0.70
N LEU A 107 -3.28 -5.23 1.87
CA LEU A 107 -2.36 -6.05 2.65
C LEU A 107 -1.98 -7.35 1.92
N VAL A 108 -2.96 -7.96 1.23
CA VAL A 108 -2.70 -9.12 0.38
C VAL A 108 -1.71 -8.76 -0.73
N CYS A 109 -1.92 -7.63 -1.41
CA CYS A 109 -1.04 -7.19 -2.49
C CYS A 109 0.39 -6.90 -2.00
N ASP A 110 0.54 -6.20 -0.87
CA ASP A 110 1.85 -5.94 -0.28
C ASP A 110 2.58 -7.23 0.09
N CYS A 111 1.88 -8.17 0.72
CA CYS A 111 2.45 -9.48 1.08
C CYS A 111 2.83 -10.31 -0.16
N VAL A 112 1.99 -10.33 -1.21
CA VAL A 112 2.31 -11.03 -2.47
C VAL A 112 3.52 -10.40 -3.14
N GLY A 113 3.60 -9.07 -3.17
CA GLY A 113 4.73 -8.34 -3.70
C GLY A 113 6.02 -8.66 -2.96
N ALA A 114 5.97 -8.64 -1.63
CA ALA A 114 7.11 -8.96 -0.77
C ALA A 114 7.55 -10.42 -0.91
N LEU A 115 6.61 -11.35 -0.88
CA LEU A 115 6.89 -12.79 -1.03
C LEU A 115 7.56 -13.08 -2.38
N ASN A 116 7.06 -12.49 -3.46
CA ASN A 116 7.60 -12.72 -4.79
C ASN A 116 9.00 -12.10 -4.96
N LYS A 117 9.23 -10.91 -4.42
CA LYS A 117 10.46 -10.13 -4.67
C LYS A 117 11.57 -10.40 -3.66
N TYR A 118 11.21 -10.65 -2.40
CA TYR A 118 12.14 -10.80 -1.29
C TYR A 118 12.13 -12.19 -0.68
N GLY A 119 11.12 -13.01 -1.00
CA GLY A 119 10.99 -14.39 -0.52
C GLY A 119 10.33 -14.50 0.85
N ASN A 120 10.43 -15.70 1.41
CA ASN A 120 9.91 -16.03 2.73
C ASN A 120 10.66 -15.28 3.85
N SER A 121 10.14 -15.35 5.08
CA SER A 121 10.73 -14.72 6.27
C SER A 121 10.88 -13.20 6.08
N THR A 122 9.77 -12.52 5.82
CA THR A 122 9.76 -11.09 5.51
C THR A 122 8.75 -10.35 6.39
N ILE A 123 9.16 -9.21 6.94
CA ILE A 123 8.27 -8.18 7.50
C ILE A 123 8.02 -7.12 6.43
N VAL A 124 6.77 -6.73 6.23
CA VAL A 124 6.38 -5.59 5.41
C VAL A 124 5.86 -4.50 6.32
N VAL A 125 6.45 -3.31 6.23
CA VAL A 125 6.00 -2.10 6.92
C VAL A 125 5.38 -1.17 5.89
N ASP A 126 4.06 -1.03 5.91
CA ASP A 126 3.33 -0.07 5.07
C ASP A 126 3.03 1.20 5.87
N LEU A 127 3.66 2.30 5.46
CA LEU A 127 3.47 3.65 6.01
C LEU A 127 2.44 4.41 5.17
N GLY A 128 1.19 4.03 5.32
CA GLY A 128 0.04 4.62 4.63
C GLY A 128 -0.82 5.51 5.54
N THR A 129 -2.14 5.52 5.29
CA THR A 129 -3.15 6.14 6.17
C THR A 129 -3.10 5.55 7.58
N ALA A 130 -2.92 4.23 7.67
CA ALA A 130 -2.49 3.53 8.88
C ALA A 130 -1.05 3.06 8.71
N THR A 131 -0.31 2.88 9.81
CA THR A 131 0.97 2.17 9.85
C THR A 131 0.68 0.71 10.10
N LYS A 132 1.07 -0.16 9.16
CA LYS A 132 0.83 -1.61 9.23
C LYS A 132 2.16 -2.34 9.21
N ILE A 133 2.33 -3.35 10.06
CA ILE A 133 3.52 -4.20 10.08
C ILE A 133 3.04 -5.63 9.94
N LEU A 134 3.40 -6.29 8.84
CA LEU A 134 2.85 -7.55 8.37
C LEU A 134 3.96 -8.60 8.36
N VAL A 135 3.66 -9.83 8.76
CA VAL A 135 4.64 -10.92 8.83
C VAL A 135 4.32 -12.02 7.84
N ILE A 136 5.30 -12.34 7.00
CA ILE A 136 5.34 -13.53 6.14
C ILE A 136 6.33 -14.51 6.76
N ASP A 137 5.87 -15.69 7.13
CA ASP A 137 6.67 -16.71 7.79
C ASP A 137 7.68 -17.40 6.86
N LYS A 138 8.49 -18.34 7.42
CA LYS A 138 9.45 -19.12 6.65
C LYS A 138 8.84 -20.07 5.61
N ASN A 139 7.52 -20.31 5.68
CA ASN A 139 6.79 -21.11 4.69
C ASN A 139 6.11 -20.23 3.62
N GLY A 140 6.31 -18.91 3.66
CA GLY A 140 5.69 -17.96 2.74
C GLY A 140 4.23 -17.65 3.07
N ALA A 141 3.76 -17.96 4.27
CA ALA A 141 2.40 -17.66 4.69
C ALA A 141 2.33 -16.32 5.43
N PHE A 142 1.28 -15.53 5.15
CA PHE A 142 0.92 -14.42 6.01
C PHE A 142 0.37 -14.94 7.33
N VAL A 143 0.98 -14.55 8.44
CA VAL A 143 0.64 -15.08 9.78
C VAL A 143 0.09 -14.02 10.74
N GLY A 144 0.00 -12.76 10.30
CA GLY A 144 -0.55 -11.69 11.10
C GLY A 144 0.29 -10.41 11.04
N GLY A 145 -0.04 -9.47 11.89
CA GLY A 145 0.65 -8.18 11.93
C GLY A 145 0.06 -7.22 12.95
N THR A 146 0.50 -5.96 12.89
CA THR A 146 -0.02 -4.87 13.72
C THR A 146 -0.53 -3.74 12.85
N ILE A 147 -1.52 -3.01 13.36
CA ILE A 147 -2.07 -1.80 12.74
C ILE A 147 -2.09 -0.71 13.80
N SER A 148 -1.56 0.46 13.45
CA SER A 148 -1.59 1.65 14.28
C SER A 148 -1.94 2.89 13.46
N SER A 149 -2.14 4.04 14.11
CA SER A 149 -2.39 5.30 13.40
C SER A 149 -1.20 5.66 12.50
N GLY A 150 -1.49 6.10 11.27
CA GLY A 150 -0.45 6.62 10.39
C GLY A 150 0.02 8.01 10.82
N LEU A 151 1.17 8.44 10.29
CA LEU A 151 1.82 9.70 10.64
C LEU A 151 0.88 10.91 10.50
N LYS A 152 0.16 10.99 9.37
CA LYS A 152 -0.74 12.12 9.11
C LYS A 152 -1.93 12.16 10.08
N ILE A 153 -2.58 11.01 10.28
CA ILE A 153 -3.70 10.90 11.24
C ILE A 153 -3.26 11.31 12.64
N SER A 154 -2.05 10.91 13.06
CA SER A 154 -1.51 11.24 14.39
C SER A 154 -1.35 12.76 14.57
N ILE A 155 -0.82 13.47 13.58
CA ILE A 155 -0.69 14.94 13.62
C ILE A 155 -2.05 15.63 13.57
N GLU A 156 -2.94 15.21 12.66
CA GLU A 156 -4.30 15.76 12.55
C GLU A 156 -5.10 15.58 13.85
N ALA A 157 -4.96 14.43 14.50
CA ALA A 157 -5.60 14.16 15.79
C ALA A 157 -5.10 15.08 16.90
N LEU A 158 -3.79 15.37 16.95
CA LEU A 158 -3.21 16.31 17.89
C LEU A 158 -3.70 17.74 17.62
N ALA A 159 -3.66 18.21 16.38
CA ALA A 159 -4.10 19.54 15.99
C ALA A 159 -5.60 19.72 16.22
N GLY A 160 -6.44 18.75 15.89
CA GLY A 160 -7.89 18.83 16.03
C GLY A 160 -8.40 18.73 17.47
N LYS A 161 -7.59 18.28 18.42
CA LYS A 161 -7.97 18.12 19.84
C LYS A 161 -7.32 19.15 20.77
N THR A 162 -6.46 20.02 20.27
CA THR A 162 -5.75 21.01 21.05
C THR A 162 -5.97 22.41 20.48
N GLN A 163 -6.18 23.41 21.37
CA GLN A 163 -6.45 24.79 20.94
C GLN A 163 -5.20 25.51 20.38
N ASN A 164 -4.00 25.06 20.76
CA ASN A 164 -2.75 25.77 20.51
C ASN A 164 -1.79 25.01 19.56
N LEU A 165 -2.14 23.81 19.11
CA LEU A 165 -1.32 23.07 18.14
C LEU A 165 -1.88 23.25 16.75
N THR A 166 -1.06 23.81 15.87
CA THR A 166 -1.39 23.92 14.45
C THR A 166 -0.92 22.68 13.69
N GLU A 167 -1.60 22.36 12.62
CA GLU A 167 -1.16 21.30 11.69
C GLU A 167 0.27 21.63 11.21
N THR A 168 1.15 20.65 11.34
CA THR A 168 2.57 20.79 11.03
C THR A 168 2.91 19.86 9.86
N SER A 169 3.78 20.31 8.96
CA SER A 169 4.33 19.43 7.90
C SER A 169 5.10 18.26 8.51
N LEU A 170 4.86 17.06 7.97
CA LEU A 170 5.58 15.85 8.36
C LEU A 170 7.02 15.90 7.84
N GLU A 171 7.97 16.01 8.75
CA GLU A 171 9.41 16.06 8.44
C GLU A 171 10.20 15.32 9.51
N MET A 172 11.27 14.62 9.11
CA MET A 172 12.19 14.00 10.05
C MET A 172 13.00 15.10 10.76
N PRO A 173 12.87 15.28 12.09
CA PRO A 173 13.65 16.28 12.81
C PRO A 173 15.09 15.80 13.05
N ASN A 174 16.02 16.76 13.11
CA ASN A 174 17.44 16.46 13.36
C ASN A 174 17.73 15.94 14.77
N ASN A 175 16.88 16.30 15.75
CA ASN A 175 17.09 15.97 17.15
C ASN A 175 15.81 15.42 17.76
N ILE A 176 15.94 14.43 18.65
CA ILE A 176 14.81 13.89 19.40
C ILE A 176 14.24 14.91 20.41
N ILE A 177 15.08 15.77 20.98
CA ILE A 177 14.64 16.84 21.88
C ILE A 177 14.29 18.07 21.03
N GLY A 178 12.98 18.25 20.74
CA GLY A 178 12.47 19.42 20.06
C GLY A 178 12.60 20.69 20.94
N LYS A 179 12.92 21.81 20.32
CA LYS A 179 13.07 23.12 21.01
C LYS A 179 11.96 24.12 20.68
N ASN A 180 11.01 23.73 19.85
CA ASN A 180 9.78 24.45 19.51
C ASN A 180 8.66 23.45 19.28
N THR A 181 7.42 23.92 19.21
CA THR A 181 6.23 23.07 19.09
C THR A 181 6.28 22.17 17.86
N ARG A 182 6.68 22.67 16.69
CA ARG A 182 6.81 21.90 15.46
C ARG A 182 7.79 20.73 15.61
N ASP A 183 8.99 21.02 16.13
CA ASP A 183 10.01 19.99 16.31
C ASP A 183 9.59 18.95 17.36
N CYS A 184 8.90 19.38 18.43
CA CYS A 184 8.35 18.46 19.44
C CYS A 184 7.30 17.53 18.85
N ILE A 185 6.38 18.05 18.02
CA ILE A 185 5.36 17.25 17.35
C ILE A 185 6.02 16.26 16.37
N ASN A 186 6.91 16.73 15.51
CA ASN A 186 7.60 15.87 14.55
C ASN A 186 8.48 14.82 15.24
N SER A 187 9.19 15.18 16.32
CA SER A 187 9.96 14.23 17.10
C SER A 187 9.09 13.13 17.70
N GLY A 188 8.00 13.50 18.36
CA GLY A 188 7.06 12.53 18.94
C GLY A 188 6.38 11.66 17.88
N THR A 189 6.00 12.24 16.74
CA THR A 189 5.27 11.51 15.69
C THR A 189 6.23 10.74 14.78
N VAL A 190 7.23 11.40 14.19
CA VAL A 190 8.06 10.75 13.14
C VAL A 190 9.13 9.87 13.77
N ILE A 191 9.95 10.40 14.70
CA ILE A 191 10.96 9.58 15.40
C ILE A 191 10.27 8.53 16.28
N GLY A 192 9.19 8.91 16.97
CA GLY A 192 8.41 7.97 17.79
C GLY A 192 7.87 6.79 16.97
N THR A 193 7.33 7.04 15.78
CA THR A 193 6.88 5.99 14.86
C THR A 193 8.04 5.11 14.38
N LYS A 194 9.19 5.71 14.04
CA LYS A 194 10.40 4.96 13.68
C LYS A 194 10.79 3.97 14.78
N LEU A 195 10.96 4.46 15.99
CA LEU A 195 11.37 3.64 17.14
C LEU A 195 10.33 2.56 17.47
N MET A 196 9.04 2.88 17.38
CA MET A 196 7.95 1.92 17.53
C MET A 196 8.07 0.78 16.50
N ILE A 197 8.28 1.11 15.22
CA ILE A 197 8.42 0.11 14.14
C ILE A 197 9.62 -0.79 14.38
N GLU A 198 10.79 -0.21 14.69
CA GLU A 198 12.01 -0.96 14.96
C GLU A 198 11.83 -1.92 16.15
N ALA A 199 11.21 -1.44 17.23
CA ALA A 199 10.92 -2.26 18.41
C ALA A 199 9.92 -3.38 18.12
N ILE A 200 8.82 -3.08 17.41
CA ILE A 200 7.81 -4.09 17.03
C ILE A 200 8.42 -5.14 16.11
N CYS A 201 9.20 -4.75 15.10
CA CYS A 201 9.88 -5.72 14.23
C CYS A 201 10.78 -6.66 15.01
N LYS A 202 11.53 -6.13 15.98
CA LYS A 202 12.37 -6.95 16.86
C LYS A 202 11.55 -7.93 17.71
N GLN A 203 10.44 -7.47 18.29
CA GLN A 203 9.55 -8.34 19.08
C GLN A 203 8.90 -9.43 18.21
N MET A 204 8.52 -9.12 16.97
CA MET A 204 8.00 -10.11 16.03
C MET A 204 9.06 -11.18 15.68
N GLU A 205 10.32 -10.79 15.50
CA GLU A 205 11.44 -11.74 15.28
C GLU A 205 11.68 -12.63 16.51
N GLU A 206 11.59 -12.07 17.72
CA GLU A 206 11.71 -12.82 18.97
C GLU A 206 10.54 -13.83 19.11
N GLU A 207 9.30 -13.42 18.79
CA GLU A 207 8.11 -14.28 18.87
C GLU A 207 8.15 -15.42 17.85
N ILE A 208 8.57 -15.13 16.60
CA ILE A 208 8.62 -16.14 15.53
C ILE A 208 9.86 -17.02 15.61
N GLY A 209 10.89 -16.59 16.35
CA GLY A 209 12.11 -17.34 16.69
C GLY A 209 13.21 -17.34 15.62
N TYR A 210 13.14 -16.45 14.62
CA TYR A 210 14.18 -16.28 13.59
C TYR A 210 14.16 -14.87 12.98
N PRO A 211 15.28 -14.40 12.39
CA PRO A 211 15.35 -13.08 11.76
C PRO A 211 14.48 -13.01 10.50
N LEU A 212 13.95 -11.83 10.26
CA LEU A 212 13.09 -11.52 9.13
C LEU A 212 13.71 -10.39 8.29
N LYS A 213 13.60 -10.47 6.95
CA LYS A 213 13.90 -9.33 6.08
C LYS A 213 12.88 -8.24 6.34
N ARG A 214 13.31 -7.00 6.36
CA ARG A 214 12.44 -5.86 6.64
C ARG A 214 12.30 -5.00 5.38
N VAL A 215 11.08 -4.91 4.88
CA VAL A 215 10.74 -4.11 3.69
C VAL A 215 9.80 -3.00 4.12
N VAL A 216 10.09 -1.76 3.72
CA VAL A 216 9.24 -0.60 3.99
C VAL A 216 8.67 -0.04 2.70
N THR A 217 7.38 0.26 2.71
CA THR A 217 6.58 0.80 1.61
C THR A 217 5.58 1.84 2.11
N GLY A 218 4.72 2.32 1.25
CA GLY A 218 3.67 3.28 1.60
C GLY A 218 4.00 4.72 1.27
N GLY A 219 2.98 5.56 1.24
CA GLY A 219 3.09 6.96 0.80
C GLY A 219 3.92 7.87 1.73
N TYR A 220 4.13 7.45 2.98
CA TYR A 220 4.93 8.17 3.97
C TYR A 220 6.28 7.51 4.26
N ALA A 221 6.66 6.47 3.54
CA ALA A 221 7.93 5.78 3.75
C ALA A 221 9.15 6.69 3.54
N ASN A 222 9.04 7.70 2.67
CA ASN A 222 10.08 8.70 2.45
C ASN A 222 10.22 9.73 3.58
N VAL A 223 9.25 9.83 4.50
CA VAL A 223 9.35 10.72 5.67
C VAL A 223 10.32 10.14 6.71
N ILE A 224 10.44 8.81 6.75
CA ILE A 224 11.39 8.09 7.61
C ILE A 224 12.41 7.43 6.69
N ASP A 225 13.43 8.17 6.28
CA ASP A 225 14.43 7.76 5.27
C ASP A 225 15.68 7.07 5.86
N ASN A 226 15.73 6.90 7.19
CA ASN A 226 16.90 6.44 7.91
C ASN A 226 16.66 5.19 8.78
N PHE A 227 15.77 4.30 8.34
CA PHE A 227 15.68 2.97 8.94
C PHE A 227 16.97 2.17 8.69
N THR A 228 17.49 1.57 9.75
CA THR A 228 18.63 0.66 9.64
C THR A 228 18.14 -0.74 9.25
N ASP A 229 18.79 -1.36 8.27
CA ASP A 229 18.49 -2.72 7.81
C ASP A 229 17.08 -2.92 7.19
N PHE A 230 16.49 -1.84 6.62
CA PHE A 230 15.26 -1.91 5.87
C PHE A 230 15.49 -1.70 4.38
N ILE A 231 14.75 -2.44 3.56
CA ILE A 231 14.70 -2.29 2.10
C ILE A 231 13.53 -1.38 1.77
N TYR A 232 13.77 -0.26 1.09
CA TYR A 232 12.71 0.64 0.64
C TYR A 232 12.17 0.20 -0.71
N ASP A 233 10.86 -0.06 -0.79
CA ASP A 233 10.17 -0.41 -2.03
C ASP A 233 8.83 0.33 -2.16
N PHE A 234 8.86 1.50 -2.77
CA PHE A 234 7.69 2.37 -2.92
C PHE A 234 6.62 1.82 -3.88
N ASN A 235 6.97 0.82 -4.68
CA ASN A 235 6.10 0.22 -5.70
C ASN A 235 5.66 -1.21 -5.34
N LEU A 236 5.86 -1.62 -4.09
CA LEU A 236 5.62 -2.99 -3.63
C LEU A 236 4.20 -3.47 -3.97
N ILE A 237 3.19 -2.65 -3.69
CA ILE A 237 1.79 -2.96 -3.95
C ILE A 237 1.51 -3.20 -5.44
N HIS A 238 2.10 -2.38 -6.33
CA HIS A 238 1.95 -2.55 -7.78
C HIS A 238 2.60 -3.83 -8.26
N HIS A 239 3.76 -4.20 -7.68
CA HIS A 239 4.39 -5.47 -7.97
C HIS A 239 3.50 -6.65 -7.53
N GLY A 240 2.91 -6.58 -6.34
CA GLY A 240 1.95 -7.58 -5.86
C GLY A 240 0.73 -7.72 -6.78
N LEU A 241 0.14 -6.59 -7.18
CA LEU A 241 -0.96 -6.55 -8.15
C LEU A 241 -0.57 -7.20 -9.48
N TYR A 242 0.62 -6.90 -10.00
CA TYR A 242 1.14 -7.51 -11.21
C TYR A 242 1.23 -9.04 -11.09
N VAL A 243 1.81 -9.54 -10.01
CA VAL A 243 1.93 -10.99 -9.75
C VAL A 243 0.56 -11.66 -9.65
N ILE A 244 -0.39 -11.04 -8.95
CA ILE A 244 -1.77 -11.56 -8.84
C ILE A 244 -2.43 -11.58 -10.21
N TYR A 245 -2.28 -10.53 -11.02
CA TYR A 245 -2.82 -10.47 -12.38
C TYR A 245 -2.34 -11.65 -13.22
N LEU A 246 -1.04 -11.88 -13.29
CA LEU A 246 -0.45 -12.99 -14.06
C LEU A 246 -0.99 -14.36 -13.63
N LYS A 247 -1.16 -14.61 -12.33
CA LYS A 247 -1.70 -15.87 -11.80
C LYS A 247 -3.15 -16.13 -12.23
N ASN A 248 -3.87 -15.10 -12.65
CA ASN A 248 -5.28 -15.21 -13.04
C ASN A 248 -5.51 -15.05 -14.56
N GLN A 249 -4.45 -14.80 -15.36
CA GLN A 249 -4.54 -14.80 -16.84
C GLN A 249 -4.45 -16.21 -17.45
N GLY A 250 -3.79 -17.17 -16.80
CA GLY A 250 -3.54 -18.52 -17.31
C GLY A 250 -4.77 -19.46 -17.38
N GLY A 251 -5.98 -18.94 -17.19
CA GLY A 251 -7.23 -19.71 -17.31
C GLY A 251 -7.94 -19.62 -18.66
N LYS A 252 -7.41 -18.87 -19.64
CA LYS A 252 -8.06 -18.65 -20.94
C LYS A 252 -7.46 -19.44 -22.12
N GLU A 253 -6.48 -20.31 -21.88
CA GLU A 253 -5.83 -21.06 -22.97
C GLU A 253 -6.38 -22.49 -23.20
N HIS A 254 -7.44 -22.93 -22.52
CA HIS A 254 -8.04 -24.23 -22.72
C HIS A 254 -9.59 -24.19 -22.65
N GLU A 255 -10.24 -23.53 -23.59
CA GLU A 255 -11.59 -23.85 -24.06
C GLU A 255 -11.67 -23.75 -25.58
#